data_9d4328b2ff4e21980810f908dc3dd089
#
_entry.id   9d4328b2ff4e21980810f908dc3dd089
#
_cell.length_a   1.000
_cell.length_b   1.000
_cell.length_c   1.000
_cell.angle_alpha   90.00
_cell.angle_beta   90.00
_cell.angle_gamma   90.00
#
_symmetry.space_group_name_H-M   'P 1'
#
loop_
_entity.id
_entity.type
_entity.pdbx_description
1 polymer ?
#
loop_
_entity_poly.entity_id
_entity_poly.type
_entity_poly.pdbx_seq_one_letter_code
_entity_poly.pdbx_strand_id
1 'polypeptide(L)'
;TLYVTLEPCCHRGRTPPCVEAIIRSGIRRVVAAGRDPNPLVHGKGFALLRKHGIEVDVGLLRTEAAAINEDFFWSVRHGRTWVSLKLAMTLDGKIADSQGKSKWISGTRSRVFVHNLRRRHAAIAVGRGTLLADDPRLTVRHVEGVSPARFVFSSTDSIPPSSRFVRTARQVRSVIVVGGGRARTRTRRKDGVEVWATGEKSRAKRLGVAMEMAFEEGIPSMFVEGG
;
A
#
# COMPACT_ATOMS: atom_id res chain seq x y z
N THR A 1 -18.27 26.12 -6.27
CA THR A 1 -17.66 25.07 -7.07
C THR A 1 -16.71 24.24 -6.22
N LEU A 2 -16.72 22.91 -6.39
CA LEU A 2 -15.79 21.97 -5.79
C LEU A 2 -14.93 21.34 -6.90
N TYR A 3 -13.60 21.33 -6.73
CA TYR A 3 -12.66 20.63 -7.61
C TYR A 3 -12.14 19.39 -6.92
N VAL A 4 -12.17 18.25 -7.61
CA VAL A 4 -11.71 16.96 -7.08
C VAL A 4 -10.92 16.17 -8.12
N THR A 5 -9.92 15.43 -7.67
CA THR A 5 -9.08 14.59 -8.56
C THR A 5 -9.77 13.31 -9.00
N LEU A 6 -10.83 12.88 -8.30
CA LEU A 6 -11.52 11.63 -8.53
C LEU A 6 -13.04 11.80 -8.31
N GLU A 7 -13.83 10.95 -8.94
CA GLU A 7 -15.28 10.87 -8.74
C GLU A 7 -15.63 10.71 -7.25
N PRO A 8 -16.53 11.56 -6.69
CA PRO A 8 -17.00 11.40 -5.33
C PRO A 8 -17.74 10.07 -5.11
N CYS A 9 -17.33 9.33 -4.08
CA CYS A 9 -17.92 8.04 -3.77
C CYS A 9 -19.38 8.15 -3.34
N CYS A 10 -20.20 7.18 -3.79
CA CYS A 10 -21.63 7.09 -3.52
C CYS A 10 -22.03 5.87 -2.67
N HIS A 11 -21.06 5.06 -2.25
CA HIS A 11 -21.28 3.91 -1.38
C HIS A 11 -20.71 4.15 0.02
N ARG A 12 -21.24 3.45 1.00
CA ARG A 12 -20.74 3.48 2.37
C ARG A 12 -19.55 2.54 2.51
N GLY A 13 -18.36 3.12 2.71
CA GLY A 13 -17.14 2.40 3.01
C GLY A 13 -16.75 2.54 4.49
N ARG A 14 -15.48 2.83 4.77
CA ARG A 14 -15.00 3.17 6.12
C ARG A 14 -15.57 4.51 6.61
N THR A 15 -15.92 5.38 5.69
CA THR A 15 -16.54 6.70 5.94
C THR A 15 -17.86 6.79 5.18
N PRO A 16 -18.75 7.72 5.57
CA PRO A 16 -19.96 8.03 4.80
C PRO A 16 -19.63 8.47 3.37
N PRO A 17 -20.57 8.31 2.42
CA PRO A 17 -20.39 8.73 1.02
C PRO A 17 -20.06 10.21 0.89
N CYS A 18 -19.05 10.56 0.08
CA CYS A 18 -18.69 11.95 -0.19
C CYS A 18 -19.83 12.71 -0.90
N VAL A 19 -20.60 12.04 -1.74
CA VAL A 19 -21.75 12.62 -2.44
C VAL A 19 -22.75 13.21 -1.47
N GLU A 20 -23.07 12.54 -0.37
CA GLU A 20 -24.00 13.05 0.64
C GLU A 20 -23.51 14.35 1.30
N ALA A 21 -22.21 14.43 1.60
CA ALA A 21 -21.61 15.63 2.16
C ALA A 21 -21.65 16.80 1.18
N ILE A 22 -21.38 16.53 -0.11
CA ILE A 22 -21.45 17.53 -1.19
C ILE A 22 -22.87 18.08 -1.33
N ILE A 23 -23.88 17.21 -1.35
CA ILE A 23 -25.30 17.62 -1.45
C ILE A 23 -25.68 18.50 -0.26
N ARG A 24 -25.35 18.09 0.97
CA ARG A 24 -25.67 18.86 2.20
C ARG A 24 -24.95 20.21 2.29
N SER A 25 -23.80 20.36 1.64
CA SER A 25 -22.98 21.58 1.71
C SER A 25 -23.48 22.74 0.84
N GLY A 26 -24.51 22.52 0.00
CA GLY A 26 -25.04 23.52 -0.92
C GLY A 26 -24.11 23.82 -2.12
N ILE A 27 -23.13 22.95 -2.41
CA ILE A 27 -22.28 23.06 -3.59
C ILE A 27 -23.15 22.88 -4.85
N ARG A 28 -23.05 23.79 -5.79
CA ARG A 28 -23.85 23.79 -7.03
C ARG A 28 -23.11 23.20 -8.23
N ARG A 29 -21.78 23.09 -8.17
CA ARG A 29 -20.96 22.58 -9.28
C ARG A 29 -19.79 21.77 -8.76
N VAL A 30 -19.56 20.61 -9.37
CA VAL A 30 -18.41 19.73 -9.13
C VAL A 30 -17.62 19.56 -10.43
N VAL A 31 -16.32 19.82 -10.38
CA VAL A 31 -15.39 19.59 -11.48
C VAL A 31 -14.46 18.46 -11.05
N ALA A 32 -14.58 17.29 -11.67
CA ALA A 32 -13.79 16.10 -11.37
C ALA A 32 -12.81 15.81 -12.50
N ALA A 33 -11.57 15.44 -12.15
CA ALA A 33 -10.58 15.09 -13.17
C ALA A 33 -10.89 13.75 -13.86
N GLY A 34 -11.43 12.77 -13.13
CA GLY A 34 -11.74 11.46 -13.72
C GLY A 34 -12.80 10.66 -12.97
N ARG A 35 -13.27 9.60 -13.63
CA ARG A 35 -14.17 8.61 -13.04
C ARG A 35 -13.38 7.67 -12.11
N ASP A 36 -14.03 7.22 -11.06
CA ASP A 36 -13.52 6.16 -10.21
C ASP A 36 -13.55 4.82 -10.99
N PRO A 37 -12.43 4.07 -11.04
CA PRO A 37 -12.39 2.75 -11.67
C PRO A 37 -13.17 1.68 -10.88
N ASN A 38 -13.51 1.94 -9.61
CA ASN A 38 -14.23 1.01 -8.76
C ASN A 38 -15.68 0.80 -9.26
N PRO A 39 -16.08 -0.44 -9.60
CA PRO A 39 -17.44 -0.73 -10.08
C PRO A 39 -18.56 -0.29 -9.13
N LEU A 40 -18.28 -0.16 -7.84
CA LEU A 40 -19.23 0.35 -6.85
C LEU A 40 -19.52 1.84 -7.02
N VAL A 41 -18.60 2.60 -7.63
CA VAL A 41 -18.69 4.05 -7.85
C VAL A 41 -18.94 4.37 -9.31
N HIS A 42 -18.04 4.06 -10.16
CA HIS A 42 -17.97 4.19 -11.63
C HIS A 42 -19.15 4.92 -12.33
N GLY A 43 -19.20 6.22 -12.23
CA GLY A 43 -20.25 7.07 -12.81
C GLY A 43 -21.49 7.25 -11.95
N LYS A 44 -21.70 6.42 -10.91
CA LYS A 44 -22.88 6.48 -10.04
C LYS A 44 -22.85 7.71 -9.13
N GLY A 45 -21.65 8.11 -8.67
CA GLY A 45 -21.47 9.33 -7.90
C GLY A 45 -21.87 10.56 -8.70
N PHE A 46 -21.41 10.66 -9.94
CA PHE A 46 -21.80 11.75 -10.85
C PHE A 46 -23.31 11.75 -11.15
N ALA A 47 -23.88 10.58 -11.40
CA ALA A 47 -25.32 10.46 -11.64
C ALA A 47 -26.14 10.95 -10.43
N LEU A 48 -25.71 10.59 -9.21
CA LEU A 48 -26.39 11.01 -7.99
C LEU A 48 -26.29 12.53 -7.75
N LEU A 49 -25.13 13.14 -8.01
CA LEU A 49 -24.95 14.60 -7.93
C LEU A 49 -25.86 15.33 -8.90
N ARG A 50 -25.91 14.90 -10.19
CA ARG A 50 -26.79 15.49 -11.21
C ARG A 50 -28.27 15.37 -10.85
N LYS A 51 -28.69 14.21 -10.28
CA LYS A 51 -30.05 14.00 -9.79
C LYS A 51 -30.47 15.03 -8.72
N HIS A 52 -29.51 15.56 -7.95
CA HIS A 52 -29.76 16.59 -6.94
C HIS A 52 -29.49 18.03 -7.47
N GLY A 53 -29.48 18.23 -8.80
CA GLY A 53 -29.32 19.54 -9.41
C GLY A 53 -27.93 20.13 -9.37
N ILE A 54 -26.90 19.31 -9.08
CA ILE A 54 -25.51 19.73 -9.06
C ILE A 54 -24.91 19.53 -10.46
N GLU A 55 -24.35 20.60 -11.03
CA GLU A 55 -23.64 20.56 -12.30
C GLU A 55 -22.35 19.75 -12.14
N VAL A 56 -22.04 18.85 -13.09
CA VAL A 56 -20.87 17.97 -13.03
C VAL A 56 -20.12 17.97 -14.35
N ASP A 57 -18.89 18.52 -14.29
CA ASP A 57 -17.89 18.47 -15.36
C ASP A 57 -16.85 17.40 -15.06
N VAL A 58 -16.39 16.70 -16.10
CA VAL A 58 -15.42 15.61 -15.94
C VAL A 58 -14.33 15.72 -17.00
N GLY A 59 -13.07 15.61 -16.57
CA GLY A 59 -11.93 15.51 -17.48
C GLY A 59 -10.87 16.60 -17.33
N LEU A 60 -11.08 17.60 -16.47
CA LEU A 60 -10.08 18.65 -16.22
C LEU A 60 -8.81 18.02 -15.60
N LEU A 61 -7.64 18.24 -16.20
CA LEU A 61 -6.35 17.71 -15.76
C LEU A 61 -6.38 16.18 -15.53
N ARG A 62 -7.07 15.45 -16.41
CA ARG A 62 -7.28 14.01 -16.27
C ARG A 62 -5.99 13.21 -16.21
N THR A 63 -5.01 13.56 -17.03
CA THR A 63 -3.73 12.86 -17.11
C THR A 63 -2.92 13.05 -15.85
N GLU A 64 -2.83 14.28 -15.35
CA GLU A 64 -2.11 14.63 -14.13
C GLU A 64 -2.74 14.00 -12.90
N ALA A 65 -4.06 14.03 -12.82
CA ALA A 65 -4.81 13.38 -11.75
C ALA A 65 -4.68 11.86 -11.78
N ALA A 66 -4.63 11.25 -12.97
CA ALA A 66 -4.40 9.81 -13.11
C ALA A 66 -2.98 9.42 -12.64
N ALA A 67 -1.97 10.22 -12.92
CA ALA A 67 -0.60 9.98 -12.46
C ALA A 67 -0.47 10.04 -10.93
N ILE A 68 -1.21 10.95 -10.27
CA ILE A 68 -1.23 11.05 -8.80
C ILE A 68 -1.89 9.82 -8.15
N ASN A 69 -2.86 9.21 -8.83
CA ASN A 69 -3.67 8.09 -8.33
C ASN A 69 -3.33 6.76 -9.03
N GLU A 70 -2.14 6.64 -9.63
CA GLU A 70 -1.75 5.49 -10.46
C GLU A 70 -1.86 4.16 -9.71
N ASP A 71 -1.33 4.10 -8.50
CA ASP A 71 -1.37 2.91 -7.63
C ASP A 71 -2.80 2.48 -7.31
N PHE A 72 -3.67 3.44 -6.99
CA PHE A 72 -5.09 3.18 -6.75
C PHE A 72 -5.80 2.66 -8.00
N PHE A 73 -5.63 3.36 -9.15
CA PHE A 73 -6.27 2.95 -10.40
C PHE A 73 -5.82 1.56 -10.84
N TRP A 74 -4.53 1.28 -10.74
CA TRP A 74 -4.00 -0.02 -11.09
C TRP A 74 -4.53 -1.11 -10.16
N SER A 75 -4.49 -0.89 -8.86
CA SER A 75 -4.91 -1.86 -7.85
C SER A 75 -6.38 -2.24 -7.98
N VAL A 76 -7.25 -1.26 -8.17
CA VAL A 76 -8.69 -1.50 -8.35
C VAL A 76 -8.98 -2.27 -9.65
N ARG A 77 -8.29 -1.95 -10.75
CA ARG A 77 -8.49 -2.63 -12.03
C ARG A 77 -8.01 -4.08 -12.02
N HIS A 78 -6.96 -4.38 -11.26
CA HIS A 78 -6.35 -5.71 -11.26
C HIS A 78 -6.73 -6.57 -10.04
N GLY A 79 -7.42 -6.00 -9.04
CA GLY A 79 -7.73 -6.68 -7.80
C GLY A 79 -6.50 -7.07 -6.98
N ARG A 80 -5.40 -6.30 -7.12
CA ARG A 80 -4.09 -6.60 -6.50
C ARG A 80 -3.44 -5.34 -5.96
N THR A 81 -2.61 -5.49 -4.94
CA THR A 81 -1.78 -4.41 -4.42
C THR A 81 -0.73 -3.97 -5.45
N TRP A 82 -0.63 -2.67 -5.71
CA TRP A 82 0.47 -2.07 -6.48
C TRP A 82 1.79 -2.24 -5.74
N VAL A 83 2.86 -2.60 -6.47
CA VAL A 83 4.18 -2.82 -5.88
C VAL A 83 5.19 -1.82 -6.45
N SER A 84 5.79 -1.03 -5.55
CA SER A 84 6.96 -0.19 -5.85
C SER A 84 8.21 -0.87 -5.29
N LEU A 85 9.18 -1.17 -6.13
CA LEU A 85 10.46 -1.76 -5.73
C LEU A 85 11.53 -0.68 -5.56
N LYS A 86 12.21 -0.68 -4.41
CA LYS A 86 13.37 0.18 -4.14
C LYS A 86 14.62 -0.67 -3.93
N LEU A 87 15.66 -0.36 -4.67
CA LEU A 87 17.00 -0.90 -4.46
C LEU A 87 17.97 0.24 -4.15
N ALA A 88 18.89 0.01 -3.19
CA ALA A 88 20.08 0.84 -3.02
C ALA A 88 21.26 0.08 -3.63
N MET A 89 21.91 0.67 -4.63
CA MET A 89 23.02 0.04 -5.33
C MET A 89 24.14 1.05 -5.60
N THR A 90 25.34 0.54 -5.74
CA THR A 90 26.49 1.30 -6.22
C THR A 90 26.37 1.58 -7.71
N LEU A 91 27.26 2.40 -8.28
CA LEU A 91 27.23 2.73 -9.69
C LEU A 91 27.44 1.49 -10.59
N ASP A 92 28.18 0.49 -10.10
CA ASP A 92 28.39 -0.81 -10.77
C ASP A 92 27.33 -1.86 -10.40
N GLY A 93 26.19 -1.44 -9.81
CA GLY A 93 25.03 -2.28 -9.55
C GLY A 93 25.15 -3.21 -8.34
N LYS A 94 26.11 -3.01 -7.44
CA LYS A 94 26.26 -3.84 -6.23
C LYS A 94 25.34 -3.35 -5.11
N ILE A 95 24.72 -4.28 -4.39
CA ILE A 95 23.83 -4.01 -3.26
C ILE A 95 24.50 -4.22 -1.89
N ALA A 96 25.69 -4.82 -1.89
CA ALA A 96 26.57 -5.02 -0.74
C ALA A 96 28.01 -5.21 -1.21
N ASP A 97 28.97 -5.08 -0.30
CA ASP A 97 30.36 -5.47 -0.52
C ASP A 97 30.57 -7.00 -0.46
N SER A 98 31.81 -7.46 -0.67
CA SER A 98 32.18 -8.88 -0.63
C SER A 98 31.97 -9.55 0.73
N GLN A 99 31.80 -8.76 1.80
CA GLN A 99 31.49 -9.23 3.15
C GLN A 99 29.99 -9.14 3.49
N GLY A 100 29.15 -8.77 2.51
CA GLY A 100 27.71 -8.62 2.72
C GLY A 100 27.32 -7.32 3.44
N LYS A 101 28.23 -6.35 3.60
CA LYS A 101 27.92 -5.08 4.24
C LYS A 101 27.30 -4.12 3.22
N SER A 102 26.10 -3.59 3.52
CA SER A 102 25.32 -2.69 2.66
C SER A 102 25.21 -1.25 3.19
N LYS A 103 25.72 -0.95 4.37
CA LYS A 103 25.62 0.36 5.04
C LYS A 103 26.92 1.14 4.91
N TRP A 104 26.94 2.37 4.31
CA TRP A 104 25.81 3.07 3.70
C TRP A 104 26.11 3.27 2.21
N ILE A 105 25.31 2.72 1.32
CA ILE A 105 25.44 2.93 -0.13
C ILE A 105 24.90 4.30 -0.52
N SER A 106 23.85 4.77 0.15
CA SER A 106 23.20 6.05 -0.17
C SER A 106 23.32 7.09 0.95
N GLY A 107 23.39 8.38 0.58
CA GLY A 107 23.51 9.49 1.51
C GLY A 107 22.23 9.81 2.29
N THR A 108 22.33 10.79 3.22
CA THR A 108 21.23 11.19 4.11
C THR A 108 20.01 11.70 3.36
N ARG A 109 20.20 12.51 2.29
CA ARG A 109 19.10 13.03 1.45
C ARG A 109 18.29 11.88 0.84
N SER A 110 18.95 10.85 0.31
CA SER A 110 18.28 9.67 -0.25
C SER A 110 17.49 8.91 0.83
N ARG A 111 18.01 8.81 2.06
CA ARG A 111 17.27 8.18 3.18
C ARG A 111 16.01 8.97 3.56
N VAL A 112 16.07 10.29 3.60
CA VAL A 112 14.90 11.15 3.81
C VAL A 112 13.87 10.93 2.68
N PHE A 113 14.32 10.90 1.44
CA PHE A 113 13.46 10.62 0.29
C PHE A 113 12.77 9.26 0.40
N VAL A 114 13.51 8.19 0.78
CA VAL A 114 12.92 6.86 1.02
C VAL A 114 11.85 6.91 2.10
N HIS A 115 12.02 7.68 3.19
CA HIS A 115 10.98 7.83 4.20
C HIS A 115 9.75 8.59 3.69
N ASN A 116 9.91 9.50 2.75
CA ASN A 116 8.78 10.11 2.02
C ASN A 116 8.04 9.07 1.15
N LEU A 117 8.76 8.15 0.51
CA LEU A 117 8.14 7.06 -0.23
C LEU A 117 7.39 6.10 0.71
N ARG A 118 7.98 5.73 1.85
CA ARG A 118 7.33 4.87 2.84
C ARG A 118 5.98 5.41 3.32
N ARG A 119 5.90 6.72 3.62
CA ARG A 119 4.64 7.33 4.10
C ARG A 119 3.54 7.40 3.03
N ARG A 120 3.89 7.27 1.76
CA ARG A 120 2.95 7.29 0.63
C ARG A 120 2.34 5.92 0.35
N HIS A 121 2.94 4.84 0.85
CA HIS A 121 2.45 3.49 0.63
C HIS A 121 1.70 2.97 1.85
N ALA A 122 0.68 2.15 1.60
CA ALA A 122 -0.11 1.52 2.67
C ALA A 122 0.68 0.43 3.41
N ALA A 123 1.65 -0.20 2.75
CA ALA A 123 2.52 -1.21 3.33
C ALA A 123 3.98 -1.05 2.89
N ILE A 124 4.89 -1.58 3.72
CA ILE A 124 6.31 -1.78 3.42
C ILE A 124 6.65 -3.25 3.58
N ALA A 125 7.47 -3.79 2.68
CA ALA A 125 7.83 -5.20 2.69
C ALA A 125 9.33 -5.44 2.54
N VAL A 126 9.80 -6.50 3.19
CA VAL A 126 11.16 -7.05 3.02
C VAL A 126 11.12 -8.58 2.98
N GLY A 127 12.19 -9.17 2.46
CA GLY A 127 12.42 -10.60 2.61
C GLY A 127 12.92 -10.97 4.02
N ARG A 128 12.72 -12.23 4.42
CA ARG A 128 13.23 -12.74 5.71
C ARG A 128 14.75 -12.55 5.87
N GLY A 129 15.52 -12.70 4.80
CA GLY A 129 16.98 -12.48 4.83
C GLY A 129 17.32 -11.07 5.30
N THR A 130 16.71 -10.05 4.71
CA THR A 130 16.88 -8.64 5.10
C THR A 130 16.42 -8.40 6.55
N LEU A 131 15.32 -9.02 6.98
CA LEU A 131 14.87 -8.90 8.36
C LEU A 131 15.90 -9.43 9.35
N LEU A 132 16.49 -10.60 9.07
CA LEU A 132 17.45 -11.23 9.96
C LEU A 132 18.81 -10.51 9.98
N ALA A 133 19.26 -10.01 8.82
CA ALA A 133 20.54 -9.32 8.70
C ALA A 133 20.54 -7.92 9.32
N ASP A 134 19.45 -7.17 9.11
CA ASP A 134 19.41 -5.74 9.43
C ASP A 134 18.55 -5.37 10.64
N ASP A 135 17.67 -6.28 11.08
CA ASP A 135 16.62 -6.02 12.08
C ASP A 135 15.95 -4.64 11.88
N PRO A 136 15.41 -4.38 10.68
CA PRO A 136 14.94 -3.05 10.33
C PRO A 136 13.63 -2.72 11.04
N ARG A 137 13.47 -1.45 11.43
CA ARG A 137 12.20 -0.99 12.05
C ARG A 137 11.03 -0.97 11.08
N LEU A 138 11.28 -0.76 9.79
CA LEU A 138 10.28 -0.64 8.73
C LEU A 138 9.19 0.41 9.07
N THR A 139 9.62 1.56 9.56
CA THR A 139 8.74 2.67 9.97
C THR A 139 9.16 3.98 9.33
N VAL A 140 8.27 4.97 9.34
CA VAL A 140 8.57 6.37 8.98
C VAL A 140 9.20 7.05 10.19
N ARG A 141 10.36 7.73 10.03
CA ARG A 141 11.11 8.35 11.14
C ARG A 141 11.78 9.68 10.80
N HIS A 142 12.19 9.87 9.55
CA HIS A 142 12.93 11.08 9.12
C HIS A 142 12.02 12.17 8.54
N VAL A 143 10.73 11.91 8.50
CA VAL A 143 9.67 12.81 8.04
C VAL A 143 8.43 12.56 8.88
N GLU A 144 7.53 13.53 8.96
CA GLU A 144 6.23 13.34 9.58
C GLU A 144 5.34 12.44 8.74
N GLY A 145 4.55 11.60 9.40
CA GLY A 145 3.58 10.72 8.74
C GLY A 145 3.35 9.42 9.50
N VAL A 146 2.31 8.72 9.08
CA VAL A 146 1.93 7.41 9.65
C VAL A 146 2.83 6.33 9.08
N SER A 147 3.27 5.42 9.94
CA SER A 147 4.03 4.24 9.49
C SER A 147 3.12 3.24 8.79
N PRO A 148 3.52 2.73 7.60
CA PRO A 148 2.76 1.73 6.87
C PRO A 148 2.71 0.38 7.62
N ALA A 149 1.78 -0.49 7.23
CA ALA A 149 1.80 -1.89 7.64
C ALA A 149 3.10 -2.57 7.19
N ARG A 150 3.64 -3.46 8.00
CA ARG A 150 4.93 -4.10 7.73
C ARG A 150 4.73 -5.54 7.30
N PHE A 151 5.36 -5.92 6.19
CA PHE A 151 5.28 -7.25 5.63
C PHE A 151 6.65 -7.90 5.56
N VAL A 152 6.71 -9.18 5.91
CA VAL A 152 7.90 -10.01 5.72
C VAL A 152 7.54 -11.24 4.90
N PHE A 153 8.16 -11.38 3.74
CA PHE A 153 8.02 -12.57 2.91
C PHE A 153 9.01 -13.65 3.38
N SER A 154 8.50 -14.80 3.77
CA SER A 154 9.28 -15.88 4.35
C SER A 154 8.82 -17.25 3.85
N SER A 155 9.69 -18.24 3.95
CA SER A 155 9.32 -19.65 3.76
C SER A 155 8.66 -20.25 5.00
N THR A 156 8.92 -19.68 6.19
CA THR A 156 8.38 -20.12 7.48
C THR A 156 7.87 -18.92 8.28
N ASP A 157 7.01 -19.15 9.26
CA ASP A 157 6.54 -18.13 10.19
C ASP A 157 7.50 -17.88 11.38
N SER A 158 8.62 -18.62 11.42
CA SER A 158 9.64 -18.49 12.48
C SER A 158 10.48 -17.24 12.26
N ILE A 159 10.24 -16.24 13.11
CA ILE A 159 11.01 -14.98 13.22
C ILE A 159 11.46 -14.84 14.68
N PRO A 160 12.71 -14.41 14.94
CA PRO A 160 13.22 -14.22 16.30
C PRO A 160 12.31 -13.30 17.13
N PRO A 161 11.84 -13.74 18.32
CA PRO A 161 11.01 -12.90 19.19
C PRO A 161 11.69 -11.58 19.60
N SER A 162 13.03 -11.59 19.63
CA SER A 162 13.86 -10.42 19.93
C SER A 162 13.90 -9.37 18.81
N SER A 163 13.47 -9.71 17.60
CA SER A 163 13.47 -8.77 16.48
C SER A 163 12.56 -7.56 16.73
N ARG A 164 12.97 -6.40 16.25
CA ARG A 164 12.14 -5.17 16.33
C ARG A 164 10.77 -5.35 15.66
N PHE A 165 10.73 -6.14 14.60
CA PHE A 165 9.49 -6.47 13.89
C PHE A 165 8.46 -7.11 14.82
N VAL A 166 8.86 -8.13 15.60
CA VAL A 166 7.97 -8.82 16.55
C VAL A 166 7.69 -7.95 17.78
N ARG A 167 8.71 -7.37 18.40
CA ARG A 167 8.57 -6.58 19.64
C ARG A 167 7.62 -5.38 19.50
N THR A 168 7.47 -4.84 18.32
CA THR A 168 6.61 -3.68 18.04
C THR A 168 5.36 -4.02 17.23
N ALA A 169 5.00 -5.30 17.11
CA ALA A 169 3.87 -5.75 16.30
C ALA A 169 2.50 -5.30 16.82
N ARG A 170 2.41 -4.97 18.11
CA ARG A 170 1.17 -4.40 18.70
C ARG A 170 1.02 -2.90 18.43
N GLN A 171 2.12 -2.21 18.08
CA GLN A 171 2.13 -0.77 17.79
C GLN A 171 1.95 -0.50 16.28
N VAL A 172 2.52 -1.36 15.44
CA VAL A 172 2.46 -1.24 13.97
C VAL A 172 2.05 -2.59 13.41
N ARG A 173 0.99 -2.62 12.58
CA ARG A 173 0.51 -3.84 11.93
C ARG A 173 1.68 -4.57 11.26
N SER A 174 1.86 -5.83 11.57
CA SER A 174 3.01 -6.63 11.17
C SER A 174 2.54 -8.00 10.68
N VAL A 175 2.86 -8.32 9.44
CA VAL A 175 2.38 -9.49 8.74
C VAL A 175 3.55 -10.31 8.23
N ILE A 176 3.57 -11.60 8.52
CA ILE A 176 4.47 -12.57 7.90
C ILE A 176 3.67 -13.29 6.81
N VAL A 177 4.15 -13.24 5.57
CA VAL A 177 3.56 -13.98 4.45
C VAL A 177 4.37 -15.24 4.22
N VAL A 178 3.71 -16.40 4.38
CA VAL A 178 4.32 -17.71 4.17
C VAL A 178 3.68 -18.42 2.98
N GLY A 179 4.44 -19.33 2.40
CA GLY A 179 3.90 -20.30 1.45
C GLY A 179 3.47 -21.57 2.18
N GLY A 180 2.77 -22.44 1.45
CA GLY A 180 2.34 -23.72 1.98
C GLY A 180 0.93 -23.68 2.60
N GLY A 181 0.50 -24.83 3.14
CA GLY A 181 -0.90 -25.02 3.52
C GLY A 181 -1.77 -25.47 2.33
N ARG A 182 -3.01 -25.87 2.63
CA ARG A 182 -3.99 -26.29 1.61
C ARG A 182 -4.91 -25.15 1.15
N ALA A 183 -4.92 -24.03 1.88
CA ALA A 183 -5.81 -22.90 1.63
C ALA A 183 -5.17 -21.57 2.06
N ARG A 184 -5.75 -20.47 1.59
CA ARG A 184 -5.44 -19.11 2.08
C ARG A 184 -5.94 -18.97 3.52
N THR A 185 -5.06 -18.59 4.45
CA THR A 185 -5.44 -18.33 5.86
C THR A 185 -4.80 -17.08 6.39
N ARG A 186 -5.45 -16.47 7.37
CA ARG A 186 -4.94 -15.33 8.15
C ARG A 186 -5.13 -15.65 9.62
N THR A 187 -4.04 -15.71 10.35
CA THR A 187 -4.04 -15.98 11.80
C THR A 187 -3.25 -14.88 12.51
N ARG A 188 -3.53 -14.68 13.80
CA ARG A 188 -2.78 -13.73 14.62
C ARG A 188 -2.13 -14.46 15.79
N ARG A 189 -0.83 -14.25 15.96
CA ARG A 189 -0.04 -14.79 17.06
C ARG A 189 -0.28 -13.98 18.35
N LYS A 190 0.06 -14.57 19.49
CA LYS A 190 -0.04 -13.91 20.82
C LYS A 190 0.81 -12.63 20.93
N ASP A 191 1.92 -12.53 20.20
CA ASP A 191 2.79 -11.35 20.11
C ASP A 191 2.20 -10.23 19.24
N GLY A 192 1.08 -10.45 18.59
CA GLY A 192 0.39 -9.47 17.74
C GLY A 192 0.75 -9.57 16.26
N VAL A 193 1.69 -10.42 15.87
CA VAL A 193 2.06 -10.65 14.46
C VAL A 193 0.96 -11.44 13.75
N GLU A 194 0.55 -10.99 12.58
CA GLU A 194 -0.33 -11.73 11.69
C GLU A 194 0.50 -12.71 10.83
N VAL A 195 0.00 -13.90 10.62
CA VAL A 195 0.59 -14.88 9.70
C VAL A 195 -0.41 -15.15 8.59
N TRP A 196 -0.01 -14.85 7.36
CA TRP A 196 -0.80 -15.08 6.16
C TRP A 196 -0.20 -16.24 5.36
N ALA A 197 -0.90 -17.34 5.29
CA ALA A 197 -0.56 -18.46 4.42
C ALA A 197 -1.28 -18.32 3.09
N THR A 198 -0.54 -18.41 1.99
CA THR A 198 -1.09 -18.22 0.65
C THR A 198 -1.66 -19.48 0.03
N GLY A 199 -1.40 -20.66 0.60
CA GLY A 199 -1.77 -21.96 0.03
C GLY A 199 -0.89 -22.38 -1.16
N GLU A 200 0.10 -21.57 -1.55
CA GLU A 200 0.88 -21.75 -2.76
C GLU A 200 2.31 -22.21 -2.48
N LYS A 201 2.75 -23.26 -3.18
CA LYS A 201 4.13 -23.77 -3.10
C LYS A 201 5.07 -22.97 -4.00
N SER A 202 4.63 -22.60 -5.19
CA SER A 202 5.42 -21.80 -6.13
C SER A 202 5.68 -20.38 -5.60
N ARG A 203 6.96 -19.95 -5.61
CA ARG A 203 7.35 -18.61 -5.14
C ARG A 203 6.64 -17.49 -5.92
N ALA A 204 6.56 -17.60 -7.24
CA ALA A 204 5.92 -16.61 -8.09
C ALA A 204 4.40 -16.53 -7.81
N LYS A 205 3.70 -17.67 -7.76
CA LYS A 205 2.26 -17.72 -7.43
C LYS A 205 2.00 -17.19 -6.01
N ARG A 206 2.86 -17.51 -5.04
CA ARG A 206 2.78 -17.01 -3.66
C ARG A 206 2.75 -15.50 -3.61
N LEU A 207 3.64 -14.83 -4.36
CA LEU A 207 3.67 -13.37 -4.41
C LEU A 207 2.37 -12.80 -5.01
N GLY A 208 1.87 -13.38 -6.09
CA GLY A 208 0.60 -12.98 -6.70
C GLY A 208 -0.57 -13.06 -5.71
N VAL A 209 -0.72 -14.24 -5.07
CA VAL A 209 -1.78 -14.46 -4.06
C VAL A 209 -1.63 -13.51 -2.85
N ALA A 210 -0.40 -13.26 -2.40
CA ALA A 210 -0.17 -12.32 -1.32
C ALA A 210 -0.60 -10.89 -1.67
N MET A 211 -0.41 -10.45 -2.92
CA MET A 211 -0.87 -9.15 -3.40
C MET A 211 -2.40 -9.07 -3.51
N GLU A 212 -3.05 -10.15 -3.91
CA GLU A 212 -4.52 -10.25 -3.87
C GLU A 212 -5.04 -10.16 -2.43
N MET A 213 -4.49 -10.96 -1.52
CA MET A 213 -4.86 -10.92 -0.09
C MET A 213 -4.62 -9.56 0.54
N ALA A 214 -3.56 -8.85 0.18
CA ALA A 214 -3.28 -7.52 0.68
C ALA A 214 -4.29 -6.49 0.14
N PHE A 215 -4.66 -6.57 -1.13
CA PHE A 215 -5.69 -5.71 -1.71
C PHE A 215 -7.05 -5.94 -1.05
N GLU A 216 -7.48 -7.18 -0.82
CA GLU A 216 -8.69 -7.55 -0.09
C GLU A 216 -8.74 -6.94 1.33
N GLU A 217 -7.58 -6.80 1.98
CA GLU A 217 -7.40 -6.16 3.29
C GLU A 217 -7.32 -4.62 3.23
N GLY A 218 -7.56 -4.02 2.06
CA GLY A 218 -7.54 -2.58 1.85
C GLY A 218 -6.13 -1.98 1.83
N ILE A 219 -5.15 -2.74 1.37
CA ILE A 219 -3.76 -2.30 1.16
C ILE A 219 -3.53 -2.12 -0.35
N PRO A 220 -3.80 -0.93 -0.91
CA PRO A 220 -3.71 -0.70 -2.36
C PRO A 220 -2.26 -0.61 -2.86
N SER A 221 -1.31 -0.24 -2.01
CA SER A 221 0.09 -0.06 -2.42
C SER A 221 1.08 -0.61 -1.39
N MET A 222 2.18 -1.20 -1.88
CA MET A 222 3.24 -1.80 -1.08
C MET A 222 4.61 -1.37 -1.58
N PHE A 223 5.44 -0.85 -0.68
CA PHE A 223 6.81 -0.45 -0.94
C PHE A 223 7.75 -1.59 -0.54
N VAL A 224 8.36 -2.24 -1.51
CA VAL A 224 9.29 -3.37 -1.28
C VAL A 224 10.71 -2.83 -1.22
N GLU A 225 11.36 -3.05 -0.10
CA GLU A 225 12.78 -2.75 0.12
C GLU A 225 13.55 -4.03 0.34
N GLY A 226 14.79 -4.04 -0.09
CA GLY A 226 15.64 -5.19 0.12
C GLY A 226 16.85 -5.20 -0.79
N GLY A 227 17.72 -6.10 -0.55
CA GLY A 227 18.94 -6.34 -1.27
C GLY A 227 19.73 -7.41 -0.57
#